data_cc471d20e245da9ab66be2ed220a6789
#
_entry.id   cc471d20e245da9ab66be2ed220a6789
#
_cell.length_a   1.000
_cell.length_b   1.000
_cell.length_c   1.000
_cell.angle_alpha   90.00
_cell.angle_beta   90.00
_cell.angle_gamma   90.00
#
_symmetry.space_group_name_H-M   'P 1'
#
loop_
_entity.id
_entity.type
_entity.pdbx_description
1 polymer ?
#
loop_
_entity_poly.entity_id
_entity_poly.type
_entity_poly.pdbx_seq_one_letter_code
_entity_poly.pdbx_strand_id
1 'polypeptide(L)'
;LDFDIWLYLLTTGIDFNMAYRLGYTRVGCWCCPNNSAWSEFMSRIYMPEQYEHFRDLLIDFAKKIGKPDPEVYVDDGNWKARQGGNGLEYAQNSVITFEPCALQENTLNFELQKPITEELYELFKPFGYINYDLGNARLGEVYVLDKDGTLLLKLQGKIGSNTLKVSILNKKAGRCKSIKAVEDKVKCQITKYQMCIGCLGCESACAKGAINIQTDHTGLLSYKIADHKCVRCGSCIGHYDGGCYMRKVMTIKRS
;
A
#
# COMPACT_ATOMS: atom_id res chain seq x y z
N LEU A 1 2.25 33.24 -19.03
CA LEU A 1 1.03 32.41 -18.91
C LEU A 1 0.97 31.42 -20.08
N ASP A 2 0.30 30.30 -19.92
CA ASP A 2 0.19 29.28 -20.99
C ASP A 2 -0.41 29.85 -22.27
N PHE A 3 -1.39 30.75 -22.13
CA PHE A 3 -1.99 31.44 -23.26
C PHE A 3 -0.98 32.26 -24.07
N ASP A 4 -0.06 32.96 -23.42
CA ASP A 4 0.95 33.77 -24.08
C ASP A 4 1.93 32.91 -24.90
N ILE A 5 2.28 31.72 -24.37
CA ILE A 5 3.11 30.76 -25.06
C ILE A 5 2.41 30.25 -26.33
N TRP A 6 1.14 29.88 -26.21
CA TRP A 6 0.35 29.44 -27.37
C TRP A 6 0.20 30.53 -28.42
N LEU A 7 -0.08 31.75 -27.99
CA LEU A 7 -0.17 32.91 -28.90
C LEU A 7 1.14 33.10 -29.63
N TYR A 8 2.26 33.05 -28.92
CA TYR A 8 3.60 33.18 -29.53
C TYR A 8 3.88 32.08 -30.56
N LEU A 9 3.65 30.80 -30.17
CA LEU A 9 3.90 29.67 -31.08
C LEU A 9 3.05 29.75 -32.35
N LEU A 10 1.79 30.12 -32.23
CA LEU A 10 0.87 30.21 -33.37
C LEU A 10 1.17 31.41 -34.25
N THR A 11 1.55 32.56 -33.70
CA THR A 11 1.84 33.77 -34.46
C THR A 11 3.20 33.72 -35.15
N THR A 12 4.18 33.04 -34.56
CA THR A 12 5.51 32.89 -35.15
C THR A 12 5.66 31.69 -36.09
N GLY A 13 4.63 30.82 -36.15
CA GLY A 13 4.65 29.62 -37.01
C GLY A 13 5.66 28.57 -36.57
N ILE A 14 6.12 28.60 -35.32
CA ILE A 14 7.01 27.58 -34.76
C ILE A 14 6.23 26.26 -34.64
N ASP A 15 6.85 25.19 -35.15
CA ASP A 15 6.23 23.87 -35.07
C ASP A 15 6.25 23.33 -33.64
N PHE A 16 5.23 22.58 -33.28
CA PHE A 16 5.05 21.98 -31.96
C PHE A 16 4.47 20.57 -32.07
N ASN A 17 4.55 19.81 -31.00
CA ASN A 17 4.15 18.41 -31.00
C ASN A 17 2.70 18.22 -31.49
N MET A 18 2.52 17.29 -32.45
CA MET A 18 1.23 17.00 -33.09
C MET A 18 0.15 16.60 -32.07
N ALA A 19 0.48 16.01 -30.95
CA ALA A 19 -0.48 15.63 -29.94
C ALA A 19 -1.31 16.84 -29.42
N TYR A 20 -0.72 18.03 -29.35
CA TYR A 20 -1.47 19.24 -29.00
C TYR A 20 -2.50 19.60 -30.06
N ARG A 21 -2.20 19.34 -31.35
CA ARG A 21 -3.16 19.55 -32.44
C ARG A 21 -4.32 18.55 -32.40
N LEU A 22 -4.07 17.37 -31.83
CA LEU A 22 -5.09 16.34 -31.60
C LEU A 22 -5.95 16.60 -30.35
N GLY A 23 -5.62 17.62 -29.56
CA GLY A 23 -6.39 18.00 -28.39
C GLY A 23 -5.82 17.56 -27.03
N TYR A 24 -4.58 17.02 -26.99
CA TYR A 24 -3.92 16.78 -25.71
C TYR A 24 -3.60 18.11 -25.01
N THR A 25 -3.90 18.19 -23.73
CA THR A 25 -3.58 19.37 -22.91
C THR A 25 -2.15 19.34 -22.36
N ARG A 26 -1.56 18.15 -22.31
CA ARG A 26 -0.19 17.92 -21.89
C ARG A 26 0.36 16.74 -22.68
N VAL A 27 1.57 16.88 -23.19
CA VAL A 27 2.28 15.81 -23.89
C VAL A 27 3.33 15.21 -22.98
N GLY A 28 3.32 13.90 -22.86
CA GLY A 28 4.25 13.08 -22.08
C GLY A 28 4.11 11.62 -22.49
N CYS A 29 4.50 10.70 -21.62
CA CYS A 29 4.30 9.27 -21.89
C CYS A 29 2.80 8.97 -21.93
N TRP A 30 2.30 8.41 -23.01
CA TRP A 30 0.87 8.10 -23.19
C TRP A 30 0.33 7.09 -22.14
N CYS A 31 1.18 6.18 -21.63
CA CYS A 31 0.86 5.21 -20.58
C CYS A 31 1.19 5.71 -19.17
N CYS A 32 1.40 7.01 -18.97
CA CYS A 32 1.78 7.57 -17.69
C CYS A 32 0.62 7.53 -16.68
N PRO A 33 0.82 7.03 -15.45
CA PRO A 33 -0.23 7.05 -14.42
C PRO A 33 -0.65 8.47 -14.00
N ASN A 34 0.14 9.49 -14.33
CA ASN A 34 -0.20 10.90 -14.10
C ASN A 34 -1.06 11.53 -15.21
N ASN A 35 -1.38 10.78 -16.24
CA ASN A 35 -2.26 11.28 -17.29
C ASN A 35 -3.67 11.53 -16.76
N SER A 36 -4.27 12.63 -17.23
CA SER A 36 -5.66 12.93 -16.97
C SER A 36 -6.59 11.96 -17.70
N ALA A 37 -7.83 11.83 -17.23
CA ALA A 37 -8.86 11.06 -17.93
C ALA A 37 -9.06 11.55 -19.40
N TRP A 38 -8.87 12.84 -19.64
CA TRP A 38 -8.90 13.39 -20.99
C TRP A 38 -7.77 12.87 -21.87
N SER A 39 -6.53 12.84 -21.37
CA SER A 39 -5.39 12.28 -22.11
C SER A 39 -5.55 10.80 -22.41
N GLU A 40 -6.15 10.02 -21.51
CA GLU A 40 -6.48 8.62 -21.76
C GLU A 40 -7.55 8.45 -22.81
N PHE A 41 -8.60 9.26 -22.74
CA PHE A 41 -9.63 9.28 -23.76
C PHE A 41 -9.04 9.57 -25.14
N MET A 42 -8.13 10.55 -25.24
CA MET A 42 -7.41 10.82 -26.49
C MET A 42 -6.56 9.63 -26.96
N SER A 43 -5.92 8.93 -26.03
CA SER A 43 -5.10 7.75 -26.36
C SER A 43 -5.96 6.59 -26.89
N ARG A 44 -7.16 6.41 -26.36
CA ARG A 44 -8.13 5.43 -26.91
C ARG A 44 -8.52 5.73 -28.35
N ILE A 45 -8.64 7.00 -28.70
CA ILE A 45 -9.04 7.42 -30.06
C ILE A 45 -7.87 7.32 -31.04
N TYR A 46 -6.70 7.85 -30.66
CA TYR A 46 -5.59 8.05 -31.61
C TYR A 46 -4.52 6.96 -31.56
N MET A 47 -4.52 6.12 -30.54
CA MET A 47 -3.58 5.01 -30.35
C MET A 47 -4.29 3.75 -29.82
N PRO A 48 -5.37 3.29 -30.50
CA PRO A 48 -6.22 2.22 -29.96
C PRO A 48 -5.46 0.92 -29.73
N GLU A 49 -4.62 0.48 -30.65
CA GLU A 49 -3.88 -0.78 -30.52
C GLU A 49 -2.91 -0.77 -29.34
N GLN A 50 -2.15 0.31 -29.17
CA GLN A 50 -1.22 0.46 -28.06
C GLN A 50 -1.96 0.57 -26.72
N TYR A 51 -3.10 1.29 -26.72
CA TYR A 51 -3.93 1.45 -25.54
C TYR A 51 -4.50 0.11 -25.07
N GLU A 52 -5.09 -0.68 -25.97
CA GLU A 52 -5.66 -2.00 -25.63
C GLU A 52 -4.58 -2.96 -25.15
N HIS A 53 -3.44 -3.01 -25.81
CA HIS A 53 -2.32 -3.84 -25.37
C HIS A 53 -1.85 -3.46 -23.94
N PHE A 54 -1.75 -2.17 -23.65
CA PHE A 54 -1.37 -1.72 -22.31
C PHE A 54 -2.45 -2.02 -21.27
N ARG A 55 -3.72 -1.86 -21.63
CA ARG A 55 -4.86 -2.22 -20.80
C ARG A 55 -4.83 -3.71 -20.42
N ASP A 56 -4.58 -4.58 -21.37
CA ASP A 56 -4.47 -6.02 -21.13
C ASP A 56 -3.34 -6.37 -20.18
N LEU A 57 -2.18 -5.74 -20.34
CA LEU A 57 -1.06 -5.88 -19.39
C LEU A 57 -1.43 -5.46 -17.97
N LEU A 58 -2.18 -4.37 -17.82
CA LEU A 58 -2.66 -3.92 -16.51
C LEU A 58 -3.68 -4.87 -15.90
N ILE A 59 -4.59 -5.43 -16.71
CA ILE A 59 -5.57 -6.43 -16.26
C ILE A 59 -4.86 -7.69 -15.79
N ASP A 60 -3.88 -8.18 -16.54
CA ASP A 60 -3.10 -9.35 -16.15
C ASP A 60 -2.31 -9.09 -14.85
N PHE A 61 -1.75 -7.91 -14.71
CA PHE A 61 -1.12 -7.52 -13.45
C PHE A 61 -2.12 -7.46 -12.29
N ALA A 62 -3.31 -6.88 -12.52
CA ALA A 62 -4.37 -6.81 -11.51
C ALA A 62 -4.82 -8.20 -11.05
N LYS A 63 -4.95 -9.16 -11.98
CA LYS A 63 -5.21 -10.57 -11.67
C LYS A 63 -4.11 -11.16 -10.79
N LYS A 64 -2.83 -10.95 -11.16
CA LYS A 64 -1.68 -11.45 -10.40
C LYS A 64 -1.63 -10.95 -8.97
N ILE A 65 -2.01 -9.71 -8.72
CA ILE A 65 -2.05 -9.12 -7.37
C ILE A 65 -3.37 -9.35 -6.64
N GLY A 66 -4.27 -10.20 -7.19
CA GLY A 66 -5.52 -10.61 -6.55
C GLY A 66 -6.54 -9.48 -6.40
N LYS A 67 -6.62 -8.56 -7.37
CA LYS A 67 -7.66 -7.54 -7.33
C LYS A 67 -9.02 -8.14 -7.68
N PRO A 68 -10.08 -7.85 -6.90
CA PRO A 68 -11.43 -8.17 -7.31
C PRO A 68 -11.75 -7.37 -8.60
N ASP A 69 -12.49 -7.99 -9.51
CA ASP A 69 -12.91 -7.37 -10.77
C ASP A 69 -11.78 -6.63 -11.51
N PRO A 70 -10.72 -7.36 -12.00
CA PRO A 70 -9.52 -6.76 -12.57
C PRO A 70 -9.78 -5.77 -13.70
N GLU A 71 -10.80 -6.01 -14.53
CA GLU A 71 -11.18 -5.13 -15.63
C GLU A 71 -11.73 -3.80 -15.11
N VAL A 72 -12.68 -3.85 -14.18
CA VAL A 72 -13.24 -2.66 -13.53
C VAL A 72 -12.13 -1.88 -12.79
N TYR A 73 -11.24 -2.59 -12.09
CA TYR A 73 -10.09 -1.98 -11.42
C TYR A 73 -9.22 -1.17 -12.39
N VAL A 74 -9.00 -1.67 -13.60
CA VAL A 74 -8.19 -0.97 -14.62
C VAL A 74 -8.98 0.17 -15.27
N ASP A 75 -10.23 -0.09 -15.67
CA ASP A 75 -11.06 0.88 -16.41
C ASP A 75 -11.43 2.10 -15.57
N ASP A 76 -11.63 1.92 -14.27
CA ASP A 76 -11.83 3.02 -13.31
C ASP A 76 -10.54 3.78 -12.98
N GLY A 77 -9.41 3.37 -13.54
CA GLY A 77 -8.11 4.01 -13.29
C GLY A 77 -7.54 3.76 -11.89
N ASN A 78 -8.01 2.74 -11.18
CA ASN A 78 -7.58 2.40 -9.82
C ASN A 78 -6.10 2.00 -9.76
N TRP A 79 -5.52 1.51 -10.84
CA TRP A 79 -4.09 1.26 -10.99
C TRP A 79 -3.22 2.51 -10.83
N LYS A 80 -3.80 3.71 -11.00
CA LYS A 80 -3.14 5.01 -10.84
C LYS A 80 -3.13 5.52 -9.39
N ALA A 81 -3.76 4.84 -8.45
CA ALA A 81 -3.94 5.30 -7.07
C ALA A 81 -2.62 5.79 -6.43
N ARG A 82 -1.52 5.14 -6.78
CA ARG A 82 -0.18 5.49 -6.30
C ARG A 82 0.25 6.90 -6.71
N GLN A 83 -0.22 7.40 -7.84
CA GLN A 83 0.16 8.70 -8.40
C GLN A 83 -0.92 9.78 -8.19
N GLY A 84 -1.96 9.48 -7.40
CA GLY A 84 -3.05 10.40 -7.16
C GLY A 84 -4.04 10.54 -8.33
N GLY A 85 -4.11 9.52 -9.20
CA GLY A 85 -5.12 9.44 -10.26
C GLY A 85 -6.50 9.01 -9.74
N ASN A 86 -7.37 8.59 -10.63
CA ASN A 86 -8.76 8.17 -10.31
C ASN A 86 -8.84 7.00 -9.32
N GLY A 87 -7.72 6.29 -9.11
CA GLY A 87 -7.61 5.28 -8.07
C GLY A 87 -7.81 5.77 -6.64
N LEU A 88 -7.91 7.08 -6.41
CA LEU A 88 -8.30 7.63 -5.13
C LEU A 88 -9.73 7.25 -4.74
N GLU A 89 -10.65 7.11 -5.70
CA GLU A 89 -12.02 6.65 -5.43
C GLU A 89 -12.03 5.20 -4.93
N TYR A 90 -11.25 4.32 -5.58
CA TYR A 90 -11.09 2.95 -5.10
C TYR A 90 -10.43 2.92 -3.71
N ALA A 91 -9.41 3.73 -3.48
CA ALA A 91 -8.75 3.84 -2.18
C ALA A 91 -9.69 4.41 -1.10
N GLN A 92 -10.59 5.31 -1.45
CA GLN A 92 -11.61 5.81 -0.54
C GLN A 92 -12.65 4.74 -0.18
N ASN A 93 -12.98 3.87 -1.12
CA ASN A 93 -13.88 2.73 -0.91
C ASN A 93 -13.15 1.57 -0.20
N SER A 94 -11.83 1.50 -0.28
CA SER A 94 -10.99 0.53 0.42
C SER A 94 -10.67 1.02 1.83
N VAL A 95 -11.68 1.08 2.68
CA VAL A 95 -11.57 1.60 4.04
C VAL A 95 -11.27 0.47 5.00
N ILE A 96 -10.19 0.60 5.77
CA ILE A 96 -9.99 -0.18 6.99
C ILE A 96 -10.62 0.61 8.12
N THR A 97 -11.59 0.02 8.80
CA THR A 97 -12.16 0.63 10.00
C THR A 97 -11.42 0.16 11.24
N PHE A 98 -11.30 1.04 12.21
CA PHE A 98 -10.78 0.71 13.51
C PHE A 98 -11.56 1.42 14.61
N GLU A 99 -11.67 0.74 15.76
CA GLU A 99 -12.25 1.29 16.96
C GLU A 99 -11.29 1.15 18.13
N PRO A 100 -11.14 2.18 18.98
CA PRO A 100 -10.51 1.98 20.27
C PRO A 100 -11.33 0.96 21.09
N CYS A 101 -10.65 0.02 21.72
CA CYS A 101 -11.33 -0.93 22.60
C CYS A 101 -11.84 -0.23 23.86
N ALA A 102 -13.14 -0.29 24.12
CA ALA A 102 -13.76 0.32 25.30
C ALA A 102 -13.28 -0.28 26.63
N LEU A 103 -12.84 -1.55 26.61
CA LEU A 103 -12.46 -2.31 27.81
C LEU A 103 -10.97 -2.35 28.08
N GLN A 104 -10.13 -1.99 27.10
CA GLN A 104 -8.67 -2.09 27.21
C GLN A 104 -8.01 -0.86 26.64
N GLU A 105 -7.25 -0.16 27.46
CA GLU A 105 -6.45 0.97 27.03
C GLU A 105 -5.41 0.56 25.97
N ASN A 106 -5.05 1.50 25.09
CA ASN A 106 -4.05 1.32 24.04
C ASN A 106 -4.32 0.12 23.13
N THR A 107 -5.58 -0.22 22.94
CA THR A 107 -6.02 -1.37 22.14
C THR A 107 -6.96 -0.89 21.04
N LEU A 108 -6.71 -1.39 19.83
CA LEU A 108 -7.46 -1.08 18.61
C LEU A 108 -8.06 -2.36 18.03
N ASN A 109 -9.32 -2.30 17.65
CA ASN A 109 -10.00 -3.32 16.88
C ASN A 109 -10.02 -2.85 15.41
N PHE A 110 -9.59 -3.72 14.49
CA PHE A 110 -9.58 -3.45 13.06
C PHE A 110 -10.53 -4.40 12.34
N GLU A 111 -11.29 -3.86 11.41
CA GLU A 111 -11.97 -4.63 10.38
C GLU A 111 -11.16 -4.57 9.09
N LEU A 112 -10.77 -5.74 8.59
CA LEU A 112 -9.89 -5.92 7.46
C LEU A 112 -10.71 -6.33 6.23
N GLN A 113 -10.27 -5.94 5.04
CA GLN A 113 -10.83 -6.44 3.77
C GLN A 113 -10.18 -7.76 3.36
N LYS A 114 -8.84 -7.83 3.40
CA LYS A 114 -8.08 -9.07 3.20
C LYS A 114 -8.05 -9.84 4.51
N PRO A 115 -8.51 -11.11 4.54
CA PRO A 115 -8.51 -11.93 5.75
C PRO A 115 -7.09 -12.15 6.28
N ILE A 116 -6.98 -12.42 7.58
CA ILE A 116 -5.69 -12.67 8.25
C ILE A 116 -5.04 -13.92 7.69
N THR A 117 -3.79 -13.81 7.27
CA THR A 117 -2.89 -14.90 6.88
C THR A 117 -1.59 -14.80 7.67
N GLU A 118 -0.72 -15.81 7.57
CA GLU A 118 0.61 -15.78 8.21
C GLU A 118 1.45 -14.58 7.77
N GLU A 119 1.23 -14.06 6.56
CA GLU A 119 1.92 -12.89 6.04
C GLU A 119 1.71 -11.63 6.91
N LEU A 120 0.56 -11.52 7.61
CA LEU A 120 0.33 -10.42 8.55
C LEU A 120 1.41 -10.36 9.62
N TYR A 121 1.78 -11.51 10.17
CA TYR A 121 2.77 -11.58 11.26
C TYR A 121 4.19 -11.25 10.77
N GLU A 122 4.52 -11.57 9.50
CA GLU A 122 5.77 -11.11 8.90
C GLU A 122 5.93 -9.60 8.98
N LEU A 123 4.86 -8.86 8.73
CA LEU A 123 4.87 -7.40 8.77
C LEU A 123 5.04 -6.83 10.18
N PHE A 124 4.84 -7.63 11.23
CA PHE A 124 5.07 -7.22 12.61
C PHE A 124 6.47 -7.53 13.15
N LYS A 125 7.29 -8.32 12.44
CA LYS A 125 8.68 -8.59 12.81
C LYS A 125 9.55 -7.33 13.02
N PRO A 126 9.38 -6.21 12.30
CA PRO A 126 10.12 -4.99 12.60
C PRO A 126 9.85 -4.36 13.96
N PHE A 127 8.75 -4.73 14.64
CA PHE A 127 8.46 -4.28 15.99
C PHE A 127 9.20 -5.10 17.06
N GLY A 128 9.45 -6.39 16.80
CA GLY A 128 10.07 -7.33 17.74
C GLY A 128 10.09 -8.76 17.24
N TYR A 129 10.23 -9.69 18.15
CA TYR A 129 10.22 -11.12 17.90
C TYR A 129 8.82 -11.67 18.04
N ILE A 130 8.34 -12.37 17.01
CA ILE A 130 7.01 -12.99 17.02
C ILE A 130 7.04 -14.25 17.87
N ASN A 131 6.11 -14.36 18.79
CA ASN A 131 5.93 -15.52 19.64
C ASN A 131 4.49 -16.02 19.57
N TYR A 132 4.32 -17.27 19.17
CA TYR A 132 3.02 -17.93 19.02
C TYR A 132 2.64 -18.75 20.25
N ASP A 133 3.61 -19.10 21.11
CA ASP A 133 3.42 -20.05 22.21
C ASP A 133 2.85 -19.41 23.48
N LEU A 134 3.10 -18.12 23.69
CA LEU A 134 2.61 -17.36 24.84
C LEU A 134 1.10 -17.07 24.77
N GLY A 135 0.53 -17.13 23.58
CA GLY A 135 -0.84 -16.75 23.32
C GLY A 135 -1.84 -17.91 23.44
N ASN A 136 -3.11 -17.55 23.59
CA ASN A 136 -4.19 -18.52 23.48
C ASN A 136 -4.49 -18.81 22.00
N ALA A 137 -4.07 -19.98 21.53
CA ALA A 137 -4.25 -20.41 20.13
C ALA A 137 -5.74 -20.41 19.70
N ARG A 138 -6.68 -20.71 20.62
CA ARG A 138 -8.12 -20.68 20.31
C ARG A 138 -8.64 -19.29 19.98
N LEU A 139 -7.99 -18.25 20.51
CA LEU A 139 -8.30 -16.85 20.26
C LEU A 139 -7.44 -16.24 19.13
N GLY A 140 -6.49 -16.99 18.59
CA GLY A 140 -5.52 -16.50 17.60
C GLY A 140 -4.62 -15.42 18.18
N GLU A 141 -4.16 -15.59 19.43
CA GLU A 141 -3.27 -14.63 20.08
C GLU A 141 -1.81 -14.88 19.72
N VAL A 142 -1.13 -13.81 19.29
CA VAL A 142 0.30 -13.81 18.98
C VAL A 142 0.94 -12.61 19.66
N TYR A 143 2.07 -12.82 20.30
CA TYR A 143 2.80 -11.76 20.99
C TYR A 143 4.02 -11.32 20.19
N VAL A 144 4.35 -10.04 20.32
CA VAL A 144 5.58 -9.45 19.81
C VAL A 144 6.42 -9.05 21.01
N LEU A 145 7.63 -9.57 21.09
CA LEU A 145 8.53 -9.42 22.22
C LEU A 145 9.78 -8.61 21.85
N ASP A 146 10.36 -7.90 22.81
CA ASP A 146 11.73 -7.42 22.68
C ASP A 146 12.72 -8.60 22.89
N LYS A 147 13.99 -8.37 22.60
CA LYS A 147 15.07 -9.35 22.81
C LYS A 147 15.18 -9.84 24.26
N ASP A 148 14.76 -9.03 25.22
CA ASP A 148 14.80 -9.34 26.67
C ASP A 148 13.50 -10.02 27.15
N GLY A 149 12.60 -10.43 26.24
CA GLY A 149 11.34 -11.07 26.56
C GLY A 149 10.23 -10.09 27.00
N THR A 150 10.47 -8.79 26.97
CA THR A 150 9.44 -7.80 27.31
C THR A 150 8.34 -7.80 26.25
N LEU A 151 7.08 -7.84 26.70
CA LEU A 151 5.91 -7.78 25.82
C LEU A 151 5.78 -6.38 25.19
N LEU A 152 5.75 -6.33 23.88
CA LEU A 152 5.64 -5.09 23.10
C LEU A 152 4.22 -4.90 22.54
N LEU A 153 3.73 -5.91 21.84
CA LEU A 153 2.38 -5.92 21.23
C LEU A 153 1.74 -7.27 21.46
N LYS A 154 0.39 -7.27 21.50
CA LYS A 154 -0.42 -8.46 21.39
C LYS A 154 -1.33 -8.32 20.18
N LEU A 155 -1.28 -9.28 19.29
CA LEU A 155 -2.14 -9.41 18.13
C LEU A 155 -3.15 -10.52 18.42
N GLN A 156 -4.42 -10.29 18.18
CA GLN A 156 -5.47 -11.26 18.38
C GLN A 156 -6.38 -11.28 17.15
N GLY A 157 -6.35 -12.38 16.43
CA GLY A 157 -7.16 -12.61 15.25
C GLY A 157 -6.88 -13.98 14.67
N LYS A 158 -7.95 -14.72 14.33
CA LYS A 158 -7.81 -16.07 13.76
C LYS A 158 -7.41 -15.98 12.28
N ILE A 159 -6.58 -16.89 11.82
CA ILE A 159 -6.30 -17.07 10.40
C ILE A 159 -7.63 -17.27 9.64
N GLY A 160 -7.81 -16.53 8.54
CA GLY A 160 -9.04 -16.52 7.75
C GLY A 160 -10.12 -15.54 8.24
N SER A 161 -9.94 -14.88 9.38
CA SER A 161 -10.87 -13.87 9.90
C SER A 161 -10.54 -12.48 9.37
N ASN A 162 -11.55 -11.62 9.30
CA ASN A 162 -11.40 -10.21 8.90
C ASN A 162 -11.28 -9.26 10.09
N THR A 163 -11.29 -9.79 11.32
CA THR A 163 -11.18 -8.97 12.53
C THR A 163 -9.82 -9.18 13.20
N LEU A 164 -9.15 -8.07 13.49
CA LEU A 164 -7.85 -8.07 14.17
C LEU A 164 -7.90 -7.10 15.34
N LYS A 165 -7.53 -7.58 16.52
CA LYS A 165 -7.34 -6.75 17.71
C LYS A 165 -5.85 -6.59 17.97
N VAL A 166 -5.39 -5.36 18.15
CA VAL A 166 -3.99 -5.04 18.44
C VAL A 166 -3.91 -4.27 19.74
N SER A 167 -3.28 -4.87 20.76
CA SER A 167 -3.00 -4.20 22.03
C SER A 167 -1.53 -3.76 22.07
N ILE A 168 -1.31 -2.48 22.34
CA ILE A 168 0.04 -1.89 22.49
C ILE A 168 0.41 -1.97 23.95
N LEU A 169 1.32 -2.90 24.29
CA LEU A 169 1.72 -3.18 25.66
C LEU A 169 2.91 -2.32 26.10
N ASN A 170 3.72 -1.86 25.14
CA ASN A 170 4.89 -1.05 25.42
C ASN A 170 5.17 -0.02 24.32
N LYS A 171 5.47 1.22 24.72
CA LYS A 171 5.83 2.31 23.79
C LYS A 171 7.14 2.08 23.03
N LYS A 172 7.98 1.14 23.47
CA LYS A 172 9.25 0.81 22.81
C LYS A 172 9.07 0.00 21.52
N ALA A 173 7.87 -0.53 21.25
CA ALA A 173 7.58 -1.30 20.03
C ALA A 173 7.99 -0.49 18.78
N GLY A 174 8.77 -1.11 17.90
CA GLY A 174 9.27 -0.46 16.68
C GLY A 174 10.17 0.76 16.95
N ARG A 175 10.85 0.81 18.12
CA ARG A 175 11.71 1.92 18.56
C ARG A 175 10.99 3.27 18.63
N CYS A 176 9.76 3.27 19.08
CA CYS A 176 8.96 4.48 19.27
C CYS A 176 9.23 5.17 20.61
N LYS A 177 8.84 6.42 20.70
CA LYS A 177 8.95 7.23 21.93
C LYS A 177 7.61 7.38 22.66
N SER A 178 6.50 7.12 21.98
CA SER A 178 5.14 7.25 22.52
C SER A 178 4.22 6.15 22.01
N ILE A 179 3.14 5.87 22.74
CA ILE A 179 2.09 4.93 22.35
C ILE A 179 1.47 5.34 21.00
N LYS A 180 1.20 6.63 20.81
CA LYS A 180 0.65 7.15 19.56
C LYS A 180 1.56 6.86 18.34
N ALA A 181 2.88 6.99 18.53
CA ALA A 181 3.83 6.66 17.47
C ALA A 181 3.83 5.14 17.13
N VAL A 182 3.62 4.28 18.12
CA VAL A 182 3.42 2.84 17.90
C VAL A 182 2.13 2.59 17.13
N GLU A 183 1.04 3.22 17.55
CA GLU A 183 -0.26 3.12 16.88
C GLU A 183 -0.16 3.50 15.40
N ASP A 184 0.50 4.63 15.10
CA ASP A 184 0.69 5.07 13.72
C ASP A 184 1.50 4.07 12.90
N LYS A 185 2.53 3.46 13.48
CA LYS A 185 3.31 2.40 12.83
C LYS A 185 2.50 1.12 12.64
N VAL A 186 1.67 0.74 13.61
CA VAL A 186 0.75 -0.40 13.48
C VAL A 186 -0.21 -0.17 12.32
N LYS A 187 -0.84 1.00 12.25
CA LYS A 187 -1.72 1.38 11.12
C LYS A 187 -0.98 1.31 9.79
N CYS A 188 0.30 1.73 9.73
CA CYS A 188 1.12 1.58 8.52
C CYS A 188 1.28 0.13 8.08
N GLN A 189 1.55 -0.79 9.01
CA GLN A 189 1.74 -2.20 8.67
C GLN A 189 0.44 -2.88 8.26
N ILE A 190 -0.67 -2.53 8.89
CA ILE A 190 -2.00 -3.02 8.49
C ILE A 190 -2.35 -2.54 7.09
N THR A 191 -2.12 -1.25 6.79
CA THR A 191 -2.30 -0.72 5.42
C THR A 191 -1.43 -1.47 4.40
N LYS A 192 -0.17 -1.73 4.74
CA LYS A 192 0.74 -2.51 3.89
C LYS A 192 0.21 -3.91 3.65
N TYR A 193 -0.28 -4.57 4.69
CA TYR A 193 -0.87 -5.90 4.57
C TYR A 193 -2.06 -5.93 3.60
N GLN A 194 -2.93 -4.92 3.68
CA GLN A 194 -4.15 -4.84 2.86
C GLN A 194 -3.87 -4.46 1.40
N MET A 195 -2.89 -3.61 1.15
CA MET A 195 -2.71 -2.95 -0.15
C MET A 195 -1.27 -2.98 -0.68
N CYS A 196 -0.46 -3.95 -0.29
CA CYS A 196 0.88 -4.07 -0.86
C CYS A 196 0.79 -4.30 -2.38
N ILE A 197 1.48 -3.46 -3.13
CA ILE A 197 1.55 -3.54 -4.60
C ILE A 197 2.91 -4.04 -5.10
N GLY A 198 3.77 -4.54 -4.21
CA GLY A 198 5.10 -5.03 -4.59
C GLY A 198 6.05 -3.97 -5.12
N CYS A 199 5.93 -2.71 -4.67
CA CYS A 199 6.76 -1.60 -5.17
C CYS A 199 8.23 -1.66 -4.72
N LEU A 200 8.62 -2.66 -3.92
CA LEU A 200 9.97 -2.92 -3.39
C LEU A 200 10.55 -1.78 -2.52
N GLY A 201 9.78 -0.72 -2.22
CA GLY A 201 10.26 0.41 -1.43
C GLY A 201 10.75 0.03 -0.03
N CYS A 202 10.09 -0.93 0.64
CA CYS A 202 10.52 -1.42 1.95
C CYS A 202 11.75 -2.34 1.87
N GLU A 203 11.93 -3.08 0.77
CA GLU A 203 13.13 -3.87 0.50
C GLU A 203 14.32 -2.95 0.28
N SER A 204 14.19 -1.94 -0.60
CA SER A 204 15.22 -0.92 -0.85
C SER A 204 15.59 -0.11 0.41
N ALA A 205 14.64 0.14 1.30
CA ALA A 205 14.89 0.83 2.57
C ALA A 205 15.59 -0.04 3.62
N CYS A 206 15.72 -1.35 3.38
CA CYS A 206 16.32 -2.27 4.32
C CYS A 206 17.83 -2.37 4.14
N ALA A 207 18.61 -1.57 4.87
CA ALA A 207 20.07 -1.57 4.82
C ALA A 207 20.72 -2.96 5.17
N LYS A 208 19.96 -3.88 5.75
CA LYS A 208 20.43 -5.25 6.10
C LYS A 208 19.97 -6.32 5.10
N GLY A 209 19.23 -5.95 4.06
CA GLY A 209 18.70 -6.89 3.09
C GLY A 209 17.87 -8.02 3.74
N ALA A 210 17.11 -7.66 4.80
CA ALA A 210 16.31 -8.63 5.54
C ALA A 210 14.94 -8.88 4.91
N ILE A 211 14.49 -8.02 4.01
CA ILE A 211 13.17 -8.10 3.37
C ILE A 211 13.34 -8.70 1.99
N ASN A 212 12.47 -9.64 1.68
CA ASN A 212 12.34 -10.23 0.37
C ASN A 212 10.87 -10.20 -0.05
N ILE A 213 10.60 -9.60 -1.20
CA ILE A 213 9.28 -9.52 -1.79
C ILE A 213 9.33 -10.24 -3.14
N GLN A 214 8.67 -11.37 -3.23
CA GLN A 214 8.63 -12.20 -4.42
C GLN A 214 7.21 -12.46 -4.86
N THR A 215 7.06 -12.70 -6.14
CA THR A 215 5.84 -13.26 -6.70
C THR A 215 5.95 -14.77 -6.65
N ASP A 216 5.00 -15.45 -6.04
CA ASP A 216 4.96 -16.91 -6.01
C ASP A 216 4.56 -17.50 -7.38
N HIS A 217 4.50 -18.83 -7.46
CA HIS A 217 4.12 -19.55 -8.68
C HIS A 217 2.68 -19.28 -9.15
N THR A 218 1.83 -18.72 -8.26
CA THR A 218 0.45 -18.33 -8.59
C THR A 218 0.37 -16.88 -9.06
N GLY A 219 1.47 -16.13 -8.99
CA GLY A 219 1.51 -14.71 -9.28
C GLY A 219 1.14 -13.81 -8.10
N LEU A 220 0.92 -14.39 -6.91
CA LEU A 220 0.64 -13.62 -5.69
C LEU A 220 1.94 -13.11 -5.07
N LEU A 221 1.88 -11.88 -4.53
CA LEU A 221 2.99 -11.29 -3.80
C LEU A 221 3.16 -11.98 -2.46
N SER A 222 4.39 -12.43 -2.18
CA SER A 222 4.83 -12.97 -0.90
C SER A 222 5.80 -12.01 -0.24
N TYR A 223 5.50 -11.61 1.00
CA TYR A 223 6.34 -10.73 1.81
C TYR A 223 7.01 -11.53 2.93
N LYS A 224 8.33 -11.58 2.95
CA LYS A 224 9.10 -12.32 3.94
C LYS A 224 10.16 -11.43 4.58
N ILE A 225 10.35 -11.59 5.89
CA ILE A 225 11.42 -10.93 6.65
C ILE A 225 12.30 -11.99 7.29
N ALA A 226 13.57 -12.04 6.91
CA ALA A 226 14.56 -12.92 7.49
C ALA A 226 14.94 -12.45 8.91
N ASP A 227 14.51 -13.17 9.93
CA ASP A 227 14.72 -12.81 11.35
C ASP A 227 16.17 -12.62 11.73
N HIS A 228 17.07 -13.49 11.21
CA HIS A 228 18.50 -13.44 11.48
C HIS A 228 19.21 -12.20 10.90
N LYS A 229 18.61 -11.55 9.88
CA LYS A 229 19.10 -10.30 9.29
C LYS A 229 18.40 -9.07 9.84
N CYS A 230 17.16 -9.22 10.33
CA CYS A 230 16.33 -8.10 10.77
C CYS A 230 16.81 -7.55 12.12
N VAL A 231 17.33 -6.33 12.11
CA VAL A 231 17.77 -5.61 13.32
C VAL A 231 16.66 -4.77 13.98
N ARG A 232 15.43 -4.92 13.53
CA ARG A 232 14.22 -4.27 14.06
C ARG A 232 14.35 -2.75 14.16
N CYS A 233 15.01 -2.13 13.16
CA CYS A 233 15.20 -0.68 13.11
C CYS A 233 13.91 0.09 12.74
N GLY A 234 12.93 -0.57 12.13
CA GLY A 234 11.68 0.04 11.72
C GLY A 234 11.74 0.90 10.45
N SER A 235 12.89 0.97 9.76
CA SER A 235 13.05 1.77 8.53
C SER A 235 12.08 1.34 7.42
N CYS A 236 11.78 0.04 7.33
CA CYS A 236 10.80 -0.47 6.38
C CYS A 236 9.35 -0.09 6.70
N ILE A 237 9.05 0.33 7.92
CA ILE A 237 7.73 0.85 8.30
C ILE A 237 7.59 2.30 7.87
N GLY A 238 8.62 3.10 8.17
CA GLY A 238 8.62 4.56 8.02
C GLY A 238 9.28 5.08 6.75
N HIS A 239 9.52 4.23 5.73
CA HIS A 239 10.03 4.69 4.45
C HIS A 239 8.96 5.54 3.76
N TYR A 240 9.36 6.58 3.07
CA TYR A 240 8.53 7.74 2.69
C TYR A 240 7.96 8.50 3.90
N ASP A 241 7.65 9.75 3.71
CA ASP A 241 7.07 10.60 4.74
C ASP A 241 5.76 10.02 5.28
N GLY A 242 5.81 9.48 6.50
CA GLY A 242 4.67 8.89 7.18
C GLY A 242 4.38 7.41 6.91
N GLY A 243 5.31 6.66 6.33
CA GLY A 243 5.21 5.20 6.19
C GLY A 243 5.05 4.70 4.75
N CYS A 244 4.45 3.53 4.56
CA CYS A 244 4.20 2.98 3.23
C CYS A 244 3.40 3.98 2.37
N TYR A 245 3.79 4.12 1.11
CA TYR A 245 3.10 5.03 0.18
C TYR A 245 1.60 4.77 0.10
N MET A 246 1.19 3.51 0.17
CA MET A 246 -0.22 3.13 0.12
C MET A 246 -1.05 3.72 1.28
N ARG A 247 -0.41 4.10 2.39
CA ARG A 247 -1.11 4.79 3.47
C ARG A 247 -1.62 6.18 3.09
N LYS A 248 -1.01 6.81 2.08
CA LYS A 248 -1.48 8.12 1.59
C LYS A 248 -2.77 8.00 0.78
N VAL A 249 -2.99 6.85 0.18
CA VAL A 249 -4.16 6.59 -0.68
C VAL A 249 -5.25 5.77 0.01
N MET A 250 -4.92 5.03 1.07
CA MET A 250 -5.89 4.28 1.85
C MET A 250 -6.35 5.10 3.07
N THR A 251 -7.64 5.22 3.24
CA THR A 251 -8.23 5.86 4.41
C THR A 251 -8.47 4.83 5.51
N ILE A 252 -7.86 5.05 6.68
CA ILE A 252 -8.18 4.33 7.91
C ILE A 252 -9.12 5.22 8.70
N LYS A 253 -10.39 4.83 8.81
CA LYS A 253 -11.42 5.59 9.52
C LYS A 253 -11.64 5.01 10.92
N ARG A 254 -11.93 5.90 11.86
CA ARG A 254 -12.58 5.51 13.10
C ARG A 254 -14.04 5.24 12.78
N SER A 255 -14.52 4.06 13.15
CA SER A 255 -15.95 3.69 13.06
C SER A 255 -16.78 4.52 14.00
#